data_1cb1e744e540ecec849292a2f7c6a180
#
_entry.id   1cb1e744e540ecec849292a2f7c6a180
#
_cell.length_a   1.000
_cell.length_b   1.000
_cell.length_c   1.000
_cell.angle_alpha   90.00
_cell.angle_beta   90.00
_cell.angle_gamma   90.00
#
_symmetry.space_group_name_H-M   'P 1'
#
loop_
_entity.id
_entity.type
_entity.pdbx_description
1 polymer ?
#
loop_
_entity_poly.entity_id
_entity_poly.type
_entity_poly.pdbx_seq_one_letter_code
_entity_poly.pdbx_strand_id
1 'polypeptide(L)'
;ANLLVNTDSTGFAHTSYVAHGTTVSEIGLRVADAQAGHDRGVALMAQSHQQDAGAGELAIPAIRGIGGSVIRFLDSASDLGNIWEVDFRLSGPGPFPGAGITGIDHIAQTMAYDEMLSASLFYTEIFDAQKAPMVDVIDPDGLVRSQAVRTGRMRVTLNGAETRRTLAGRFIEESLGASVQHIAFASDDLFATARALAARGFPI
;
A
#
# COMPACT_ATOMS: atom_id res chain seq x y z
N ALA A 1 8.99 8.59 -3.69
CA ALA A 1 7.77 8.11 -3.04
C ALA A 1 7.43 9.02 -1.87
N ASN A 2 6.16 9.24 -1.64
CA ASN A 2 5.66 10.05 -0.54
C ASN A 2 4.93 9.14 0.46
N LEU A 3 5.17 9.38 1.75
CA LEU A 3 4.43 8.75 2.84
C LEU A 3 3.62 9.84 3.54
N LEU A 4 2.35 9.60 3.74
CA LEU A 4 1.45 10.43 4.50
C LEU A 4 1.12 9.74 5.82
N VAL A 5 1.31 10.44 6.92
CA VAL A 5 0.86 10.00 8.24
C VAL A 5 -0.39 10.80 8.57
N ASN A 6 -1.53 10.13 8.60
CA ASN A 6 -2.79 10.75 9.00
C ASN A 6 -2.97 10.62 10.51
N THR A 7 -3.18 11.74 11.19
CA THR A 7 -3.43 11.81 12.64
C THR A 7 -4.81 12.40 12.95
N ASP A 8 -5.65 12.61 11.92
CA ASP A 8 -7.00 13.11 12.10
C ASP A 8 -7.87 12.07 12.84
N SER A 9 -8.80 12.55 13.63
CA SER A 9 -9.74 11.73 14.40
C SER A 9 -11.06 11.48 13.66
N THR A 10 -11.13 11.78 12.37
CA THR A 10 -12.31 11.62 11.52
C THR A 10 -11.93 11.03 10.16
N GLY A 11 -12.92 10.67 9.37
CA GLY A 11 -12.74 10.19 8.00
C GLY A 11 -12.30 8.73 7.89
N PHE A 12 -11.97 8.33 6.66
CA PHE A 12 -11.67 6.94 6.34
C PHE A 12 -10.41 6.41 7.04
N ALA A 13 -9.33 7.20 7.05
CA ALA A 13 -8.08 6.76 7.69
C ALA A 13 -8.26 6.50 9.20
N HIS A 14 -9.04 7.34 9.89
CA HIS A 14 -9.37 7.11 11.30
C HIS A 14 -10.24 5.85 11.50
N THR A 15 -11.25 5.65 10.65
CA THR A 15 -12.07 4.42 10.69
C THR A 15 -11.21 3.17 10.49
N SER A 16 -10.26 3.23 9.54
CA SER A 16 -9.30 2.15 9.30
C SER A 16 -8.40 1.91 10.52
N TYR A 17 -7.92 2.98 11.16
CA TYR A 17 -7.14 2.88 12.40
C TYR A 17 -7.94 2.22 13.56
N VAL A 18 -9.20 2.58 13.72
CA VAL A 18 -10.07 1.98 14.75
C VAL A 18 -10.30 0.48 14.49
N ALA A 19 -10.40 0.08 13.23
CA ALA A 19 -10.62 -1.31 12.83
C ALA A 19 -9.34 -2.16 12.89
N HIS A 20 -8.21 -1.63 12.43
CA HIS A 20 -7.00 -2.41 12.15
C HIS A 20 -5.77 -1.98 12.96
N GLY A 21 -5.88 -0.95 13.79
CA GLY A 21 -4.73 -0.31 14.41
C GLY A 21 -3.93 0.54 13.40
N THR A 22 -2.66 0.77 13.72
CA THR A 22 -1.77 1.49 12.80
C THR A 22 -1.55 0.67 11.53
N THR A 23 -2.06 1.15 10.41
CA THR A 23 -2.05 0.42 9.13
C THR A 23 -1.88 1.37 7.94
N VAL A 24 -1.58 0.81 6.77
CA VAL A 24 -1.66 1.52 5.49
C VAL A 24 -3.11 1.45 5.01
N SER A 25 -3.85 2.52 5.25
CA SER A 25 -5.25 2.61 4.84
C SER A 25 -5.43 2.91 3.36
N GLU A 26 -4.48 3.63 2.76
CA GLU A 26 -4.60 4.11 1.38
C GLU A 26 -3.30 3.97 0.61
N ILE A 27 -3.41 3.62 -0.68
CA ILE A 27 -2.28 3.44 -1.60
C ILE A 27 -2.54 4.32 -2.82
N GLY A 28 -1.70 5.32 -3.05
CA GLY A 28 -1.73 6.14 -4.26
C GLY A 28 -0.93 5.50 -5.40
N LEU A 29 -1.56 5.23 -6.52
CA LEU A 29 -0.93 4.71 -7.73
C LEU A 29 -0.91 5.77 -8.82
N ARG A 30 0.26 6.02 -9.40
CA ARG A 30 0.38 6.86 -10.58
C ARG A 30 0.09 6.04 -11.83
N VAL A 31 -0.91 6.46 -12.59
CA VAL A 31 -1.40 5.84 -13.82
C VAL A 31 -1.34 6.84 -14.98
N ALA A 32 -1.61 6.38 -16.20
CA ALA A 32 -1.66 7.27 -17.37
C ALA A 32 -2.90 8.18 -17.35
N ASP A 33 -4.03 7.65 -16.87
CA ASP A 33 -5.32 8.35 -16.76
C ASP A 33 -6.02 7.82 -15.51
N ALA A 34 -6.26 8.69 -14.54
CA ALA A 34 -6.83 8.35 -13.24
C ALA A 34 -8.30 7.91 -13.34
N GLN A 35 -9.08 8.58 -14.17
CA GLN A 35 -10.49 8.24 -14.36
C GLN A 35 -10.63 6.91 -15.11
N ALA A 36 -9.86 6.70 -16.17
CA ALA A 36 -9.87 5.43 -16.90
C ALA A 36 -9.45 4.25 -16.00
N GLY A 37 -8.46 4.46 -15.10
CA GLY A 37 -8.05 3.46 -14.11
C GLY A 37 -9.18 3.09 -13.13
N HIS A 38 -9.89 4.09 -12.62
CA HIS A 38 -11.07 3.90 -11.77
C HIS A 38 -12.17 3.14 -12.51
N ASP A 39 -12.54 3.60 -13.72
CA ASP A 39 -13.64 3.03 -14.50
C ASP A 39 -13.38 1.57 -14.89
N ARG A 40 -12.11 1.25 -15.23
CA ARG A 40 -11.70 -0.15 -15.42
C ARG A 40 -11.90 -0.97 -14.14
N GLY A 41 -11.49 -0.45 -12.99
CA GLY A 41 -11.69 -1.14 -11.71
C GLY A 41 -13.17 -1.44 -11.45
N VAL A 42 -14.03 -0.45 -11.64
CA VAL A 42 -15.48 -0.58 -11.46
C VAL A 42 -16.09 -1.56 -12.48
N ALA A 43 -15.67 -1.51 -13.74
CA ALA A 43 -16.11 -2.45 -14.77
C ALA A 43 -15.74 -3.91 -14.45
N LEU A 44 -14.64 -4.12 -13.70
CA LEU A 44 -14.19 -5.42 -13.20
C LEU A 44 -14.67 -5.70 -11.77
N MET A 45 -15.76 -5.06 -11.36
CA MET A 45 -16.50 -5.29 -10.11
C MET A 45 -15.77 -4.82 -8.83
N ALA A 46 -14.73 -4.00 -8.93
CA ALA A 46 -14.22 -3.31 -7.76
C ALA A 46 -15.23 -2.27 -7.26
N GLN A 47 -15.35 -2.16 -5.96
CA GLN A 47 -16.23 -1.17 -5.35
C GLN A 47 -15.60 0.22 -5.48
N SER A 48 -16.31 1.18 -6.08
CA SER A 48 -15.90 2.58 -6.09
C SER A 48 -15.84 3.11 -4.64
N HIS A 49 -14.79 3.84 -4.33
CA HIS A 49 -14.68 4.57 -3.07
C HIS A 49 -14.88 6.05 -3.33
N GLN A 50 -15.95 6.60 -2.76
CA GLN A 50 -16.24 8.02 -2.82
C GLN A 50 -15.90 8.65 -1.46
N GLN A 51 -15.17 9.73 -1.52
CA GLN A 51 -14.88 10.59 -0.39
C GLN A 51 -15.07 12.03 -0.87
N ASP A 52 -15.84 12.79 -0.12
CA ASP A 52 -16.01 14.20 -0.41
C ASP A 52 -14.64 14.92 -0.28
N ALA A 53 -14.25 15.59 -1.34
CA ALA A 53 -13.10 16.46 -1.29
C ALA A 53 -13.44 17.67 -0.41
N GLY A 54 -12.51 18.08 0.43
CA GLY A 54 -12.64 19.31 1.20
C GLY A 54 -12.65 20.54 0.30
N ALA A 55 -12.98 21.68 0.86
CA ALA A 55 -13.01 22.94 0.10
C ALA A 55 -11.60 23.26 -0.45
N GLY A 56 -11.46 23.21 -1.76
CA GLY A 56 -10.22 23.45 -2.46
C GLY A 56 -9.31 22.21 -2.65
N GLU A 57 -9.72 21.06 -2.19
CA GLU A 57 -9.03 19.78 -2.42
C GLU A 57 -9.46 19.14 -3.74
N LEU A 58 -8.58 18.33 -4.30
CA LEU A 58 -8.84 17.60 -5.53
C LEU A 58 -9.64 16.31 -5.29
N ALA A 59 -10.65 16.07 -6.12
CA ALA A 59 -11.38 14.80 -6.12
C ALA A 59 -10.51 13.71 -6.78
N ILE A 60 -10.07 12.72 -6.00
CA ILE A 60 -9.18 11.67 -6.48
C ILE A 60 -10.00 10.41 -6.74
N PRO A 61 -10.07 9.90 -8.00
CA PRO A 61 -10.74 8.63 -8.29
C PRO A 61 -10.15 7.49 -7.48
N ALA A 62 -11.00 6.67 -6.86
CA ALA A 62 -10.54 5.61 -5.98
C ALA A 62 -11.47 4.39 -5.97
N ILE A 63 -10.88 3.22 -5.70
CA ILE A 63 -11.58 1.96 -5.51
C ILE A 63 -11.20 1.31 -4.19
N ARG A 64 -12.06 0.44 -3.68
CA ARG A 64 -11.69 -0.44 -2.56
C ARG A 64 -10.71 -1.49 -3.04
N GLY A 65 -9.65 -1.67 -2.27
CA GLY A 65 -8.62 -2.68 -2.47
C GLY A 65 -8.72 -3.83 -1.48
N ILE A 66 -7.68 -4.63 -1.44
CA ILE A 66 -7.60 -5.80 -0.56
C ILE A 66 -7.52 -5.36 0.91
N GLY A 67 -8.18 -6.12 1.78
CA GLY A 67 -8.20 -5.84 3.22
C GLY A 67 -8.89 -4.52 3.59
N GLY A 68 -9.85 -4.05 2.77
CA GLY A 68 -10.56 -2.81 3.02
C GLY A 68 -9.74 -1.54 2.75
N SER A 69 -8.49 -1.65 2.31
CA SER A 69 -7.68 -0.50 1.89
C SER A 69 -8.33 0.25 0.73
N VAL A 70 -7.86 1.46 0.45
CA VAL A 70 -8.30 2.26 -0.70
C VAL A 70 -7.14 2.43 -1.66
N ILE A 71 -7.40 2.24 -2.94
CA ILE A 71 -6.45 2.54 -4.01
C ILE A 71 -6.92 3.80 -4.72
N ARG A 72 -6.08 4.85 -4.68
CA ARG A 72 -6.31 6.12 -5.33
C ARG A 72 -5.51 6.21 -6.62
N PHE A 73 -6.16 6.65 -7.68
CA PHE A 73 -5.54 6.84 -8.98
C PHE A 73 -5.10 8.28 -9.16
N LEU A 74 -3.84 8.47 -9.50
CA LEU A 74 -3.23 9.77 -9.75
C LEU A 74 -2.61 9.77 -11.14
N ASP A 75 -2.75 10.85 -11.88
CA ASP A 75 -2.05 11.04 -13.16
C ASP A 75 -1.34 12.39 -13.20
N SER A 76 -0.55 12.61 -14.21
CA SER A 76 0.17 13.87 -14.44
C SER A 76 -0.43 14.69 -15.57
N ALA A 77 -1.49 14.20 -16.20
CA ALA A 77 -2.15 14.86 -17.33
C ALA A 77 -3.32 15.74 -16.89
N SER A 78 -3.90 15.45 -15.72
CA SER A 78 -4.96 16.23 -15.11
C SER A 78 -4.42 17.11 -13.95
N ASP A 79 -5.31 17.83 -13.29
CA ASP A 79 -4.99 18.62 -12.08
C ASP A 79 -4.42 17.78 -10.95
N LEU A 80 -4.65 16.45 -10.95
CA LEU A 80 -4.08 15.50 -9.99
C LEU A 80 -2.55 15.46 -10.02
N GLY A 81 -1.92 15.93 -11.10
CA GLY A 81 -0.47 16.11 -11.19
C GLY A 81 0.08 17.09 -10.14
N ASN A 82 -0.75 18.05 -9.72
CA ASN A 82 -0.40 19.12 -8.78
C ASN A 82 -0.93 18.88 -7.35
N ILE A 83 -1.31 17.65 -7.02
CA ILE A 83 -1.93 17.32 -5.73
C ILE A 83 -1.10 17.78 -4.52
N TRP A 84 0.23 17.75 -4.64
CA TRP A 84 1.12 18.14 -3.55
C TRP A 84 1.14 19.64 -3.27
N GLU A 85 0.81 20.45 -4.25
CA GLU A 85 0.72 21.89 -4.16
C GLU A 85 -0.69 22.38 -3.81
N VAL A 86 -1.71 21.59 -4.18
CA VAL A 86 -3.13 21.93 -3.95
C VAL A 86 -3.60 21.44 -2.59
N ASP A 87 -3.44 20.15 -2.29
CA ASP A 87 -4.02 19.53 -1.09
C ASP A 87 -3.07 19.61 0.12
N PHE A 88 -1.79 20.00 -0.07
CA PHE A 88 -0.81 20.02 1.01
C PHE A 88 -0.08 21.34 1.11
N ARG A 89 0.15 21.76 2.34
CA ARG A 89 1.06 22.87 2.62
C ARG A 89 2.46 22.34 2.88
N LEU A 90 3.35 22.49 1.90
CA LEU A 90 4.73 22.05 2.03
C LEU A 90 5.52 22.99 2.93
N SER A 91 6.14 22.45 3.97
CA SER A 91 6.95 23.20 4.93
C SER A 91 8.44 23.31 4.55
N GLY A 92 8.79 22.90 3.32
CA GLY A 92 10.17 22.87 2.83
C GLY A 92 10.92 21.59 3.22
N PRO A 93 12.20 21.47 2.83
CA PRO A 93 13.02 20.30 3.15
C PRO A 93 13.20 20.18 4.66
N GLY A 94 13.10 18.96 5.16
CA GLY A 94 13.36 18.66 6.57
C GLY A 94 14.82 18.95 6.97
N PRO A 95 15.11 19.05 8.27
CA PRO A 95 16.42 19.44 8.80
C PRO A 95 17.52 18.38 8.58
N PHE A 96 17.19 17.21 8.06
CA PHE A 96 18.12 16.10 7.88
C PHE A 96 18.34 15.77 6.41
N PRO A 97 19.59 15.49 6.01
CA PRO A 97 19.86 14.93 4.68
C PRO A 97 19.14 13.59 4.51
N GLY A 98 18.80 13.20 3.29
CA GLY A 98 18.17 11.91 3.00
C GLY A 98 19.00 10.73 3.54
N ALA A 99 18.33 9.61 3.87
CA ALA A 99 18.98 8.40 4.33
C ALA A 99 19.40 7.45 3.20
N GLY A 100 19.28 7.86 1.92
CA GLY A 100 19.60 7.02 0.77
C GLY A 100 18.43 6.15 0.29
N ILE A 101 17.23 6.37 0.78
CA ILE A 101 16.02 5.71 0.26
C ILE A 101 15.69 6.33 -1.10
N THR A 102 15.61 5.48 -2.14
CA THR A 102 15.35 5.90 -3.53
C THR A 102 13.90 5.71 -3.94
N GLY A 103 13.14 4.88 -3.24
CA GLY A 103 11.73 4.64 -3.54
C GLY A 103 11.09 3.57 -2.67
N ILE A 104 9.84 3.23 -2.99
CA ILE A 104 9.17 2.03 -2.50
C ILE A 104 9.51 0.90 -3.48
N ASP A 105 10.03 -0.22 -2.96
CA ASP A 105 10.26 -1.43 -3.75
C ASP A 105 8.96 -2.23 -3.88
N HIS A 106 8.34 -2.53 -2.74
CA HIS A 106 7.06 -3.24 -2.73
C HIS A 106 6.24 -2.95 -1.47
N ILE A 107 4.98 -3.35 -1.55
CA ILE A 107 4.06 -3.40 -0.41
C ILE A 107 3.72 -4.87 -0.19
N ALA A 108 3.82 -5.36 1.05
CA ALA A 108 3.40 -6.70 1.40
C ALA A 108 2.04 -6.68 2.06
N GLN A 109 1.09 -7.40 1.47
CA GLN A 109 -0.23 -7.64 2.03
C GLN A 109 -0.31 -9.06 2.56
N THR A 110 -0.77 -9.21 3.79
CA THR A 110 -0.90 -10.50 4.45
C THR A 110 -2.37 -10.79 4.72
N MET A 111 -2.80 -12.00 4.42
CA MET A 111 -4.19 -12.45 4.44
C MET A 111 -4.29 -13.94 4.78
N ALA A 112 -5.49 -14.43 5.03
CA ALA A 112 -5.72 -15.87 5.09
C ALA A 112 -5.45 -16.51 3.72
N TYR A 113 -4.97 -17.75 3.71
CA TYR A 113 -4.54 -18.38 2.44
C TYR A 113 -5.67 -18.53 1.44
N ASP A 114 -6.89 -18.77 1.90
CA ASP A 114 -8.10 -18.89 1.06
C ASP A 114 -8.49 -17.56 0.38
N GLU A 115 -8.09 -16.42 0.92
CA GLU A 115 -8.31 -15.09 0.31
C GLU A 115 -7.29 -14.79 -0.81
N MET A 116 -6.17 -15.49 -0.85
CA MET A 116 -5.03 -15.18 -1.70
C MET A 116 -5.33 -15.27 -3.19
N LEU A 117 -6.20 -16.20 -3.60
CA LEU A 117 -6.63 -16.30 -5.00
C LEU A 117 -7.41 -15.07 -5.44
N SER A 118 -8.35 -14.59 -4.63
CA SER A 118 -9.13 -13.40 -4.91
C SER A 118 -8.26 -12.15 -4.96
N ALA A 119 -7.29 -12.03 -4.03
CA ALA A 119 -6.32 -10.93 -4.04
C ALA A 119 -5.42 -10.97 -5.29
N SER A 120 -4.96 -12.15 -5.69
CA SER A 120 -4.16 -12.32 -6.91
C SER A 120 -4.96 -11.90 -8.15
N LEU A 121 -6.21 -12.36 -8.27
CA LEU A 121 -7.11 -11.99 -9.37
C LEU A 121 -7.38 -10.48 -9.39
N PHE A 122 -7.62 -9.87 -8.25
CA PHE A 122 -7.81 -8.42 -8.15
C PHE A 122 -6.67 -7.65 -8.84
N TYR A 123 -5.42 -7.99 -8.51
CA TYR A 123 -4.28 -7.29 -9.10
C TYR A 123 -4.04 -7.65 -10.56
N THR A 124 -4.20 -8.92 -10.95
CA THR A 124 -3.98 -9.34 -12.33
C THR A 124 -5.00 -8.76 -13.29
N GLU A 125 -6.27 -8.70 -12.89
CA GLU A 125 -7.34 -8.25 -13.80
C GLU A 125 -7.46 -6.72 -13.85
N ILE A 126 -7.44 -6.05 -12.69
CA ILE A 126 -7.62 -4.61 -12.64
C ILE A 126 -6.39 -3.87 -13.17
N PHE A 127 -5.19 -4.32 -12.78
CA PHE A 127 -3.93 -3.62 -13.08
C PHE A 127 -3.10 -4.30 -14.17
N ASP A 128 -3.62 -5.33 -14.80
CA ASP A 128 -2.87 -6.14 -15.79
C ASP A 128 -1.51 -6.61 -15.22
N ALA A 129 -1.52 -7.00 -13.95
CA ALA A 129 -0.32 -7.38 -13.25
C ALA A 129 0.08 -8.83 -13.56
N GLN A 130 1.38 -9.06 -13.71
CA GLN A 130 1.95 -10.39 -13.90
C GLN A 130 2.25 -11.04 -12.56
N LYS A 131 1.92 -12.33 -12.44
CA LYS A 131 2.22 -13.14 -11.26
C LYS A 131 3.60 -13.78 -11.39
N ALA A 132 4.40 -13.67 -10.32
CA ALA A 132 5.56 -14.55 -10.13
C ALA A 132 5.10 -15.95 -9.68
N PRO A 133 5.96 -16.98 -9.80
CA PRO A 133 5.70 -18.26 -9.15
C PRO A 133 5.45 -18.09 -7.65
N MET A 134 4.53 -18.88 -7.12
CA MET A 134 4.31 -18.94 -5.67
C MET A 134 5.50 -19.62 -5.00
N VAL A 135 5.90 -19.11 -3.85
CA VAL A 135 6.97 -19.69 -3.02
C VAL A 135 6.47 -19.96 -1.61
N ASP A 136 6.98 -21.04 -1.04
CA ASP A 136 6.74 -21.36 0.36
C ASP A 136 7.80 -20.69 1.22
N VAL A 137 7.35 -19.88 2.16
CA VAL A 137 8.19 -19.23 3.16
C VAL A 137 8.06 -20.01 4.46
N ILE A 138 9.17 -20.54 4.94
CA ILE A 138 9.20 -21.26 6.21
C ILE A 138 9.11 -20.23 7.34
N ASP A 139 8.04 -20.33 8.12
CA ASP A 139 7.85 -19.61 9.38
C ASP A 139 8.12 -20.61 10.52
N PRO A 140 8.63 -20.20 11.68
CA PRO A 140 8.90 -21.12 12.80
C PRO A 140 7.73 -22.04 13.18
N ASP A 141 6.51 -21.57 13.02
CA ASP A 141 5.29 -22.26 13.42
C ASP A 141 4.42 -22.73 12.24
N GLY A 142 4.98 -22.81 11.02
CA GLY A 142 4.25 -23.29 9.85
C GLY A 142 4.77 -22.76 8.52
N LEU A 143 3.89 -22.72 7.53
CA LEU A 143 4.18 -22.21 6.19
C LEU A 143 3.36 -20.97 5.88
N VAL A 144 3.98 -20.06 5.15
CA VAL A 144 3.33 -18.90 4.54
C VAL A 144 3.52 -19.01 3.03
N ARG A 145 2.43 -18.97 2.28
CA ARG A 145 2.47 -18.92 0.81
C ARG A 145 2.69 -17.49 0.36
N SER A 146 3.71 -17.27 -0.43
CA SER A 146 4.04 -15.92 -0.90
C SER A 146 4.05 -15.84 -2.41
N GLN A 147 3.39 -14.83 -2.98
CA GLN A 147 3.35 -14.58 -4.41
C GLN A 147 3.49 -13.09 -4.70
N ALA A 148 4.47 -12.71 -5.50
CA ALA A 148 4.59 -11.35 -5.99
C ALA A 148 3.73 -11.14 -7.24
N VAL A 149 3.03 -10.00 -7.30
CA VAL A 149 2.36 -9.47 -8.49
C VAL A 149 2.98 -8.13 -8.85
N ARG A 150 3.15 -7.83 -10.14
CA ARG A 150 3.81 -6.62 -10.60
C ARG A 150 3.24 -6.10 -11.91
N THR A 151 3.16 -4.79 -12.03
CA THR A 151 2.92 -4.08 -13.29
C THR A 151 3.65 -2.74 -13.27
N GLY A 152 4.36 -2.42 -14.33
CA GLY A 152 5.21 -1.24 -14.36
C GLY A 152 6.16 -1.18 -13.15
N ARG A 153 6.01 -0.14 -12.32
CA ARG A 153 6.78 0.03 -11.08
C ARG A 153 6.05 -0.46 -9.82
N MET A 154 4.80 -0.83 -9.93
CA MET A 154 4.04 -1.40 -8.83
C MET A 154 4.47 -2.85 -8.59
N ARG A 155 4.79 -3.18 -7.35
CA ARG A 155 5.04 -4.53 -6.88
C ARG A 155 4.33 -4.74 -5.55
N VAL A 156 3.50 -5.77 -5.50
CA VAL A 156 2.80 -6.19 -4.29
C VAL A 156 3.17 -7.64 -4.02
N THR A 157 3.53 -7.95 -2.78
CA THR A 157 3.73 -9.31 -2.32
C THR A 157 2.50 -9.73 -1.52
N LEU A 158 1.86 -10.80 -1.96
CA LEU A 158 0.71 -11.40 -1.30
C LEU A 158 1.19 -12.56 -0.44
N ASN A 159 0.94 -12.52 0.86
CA ASN A 159 1.34 -13.53 1.82
C ASN A 159 0.10 -14.19 2.42
N GLY A 160 -0.12 -15.46 2.10
CA GLY A 160 -1.23 -16.26 2.61
C GLY A 160 -0.80 -17.11 3.78
N ALA A 161 -1.37 -16.91 4.95
CA ALA A 161 -1.14 -17.74 6.13
C ALA A 161 -2.15 -18.89 6.18
N GLU A 162 -1.65 -20.13 6.29
CA GLU A 162 -2.50 -21.33 6.43
C GLU A 162 -2.94 -21.56 7.88
N THR A 163 -2.19 -21.04 8.84
CA THR A 163 -2.47 -21.20 10.26
C THR A 163 -2.27 -19.90 11.03
N ARG A 164 -3.00 -19.75 12.15
CA ARG A 164 -2.86 -18.59 13.07
C ARG A 164 -1.56 -18.63 13.89
N ARG A 165 -0.82 -19.74 13.85
CA ARG A 165 0.42 -19.91 14.65
C ARG A 165 1.59 -19.15 14.06
N THR A 166 1.62 -19.01 12.72
CA THR A 166 2.68 -18.28 12.01
C THR A 166 2.70 -16.80 12.38
N LEU A 167 3.82 -16.13 12.19
CA LEU A 167 3.91 -14.66 12.36
C LEU A 167 2.91 -13.94 11.45
N ALA A 168 2.72 -14.43 10.22
CA ALA A 168 1.72 -13.92 9.30
C ALA A 168 0.28 -14.14 9.83
N GLY A 169 -0.01 -15.30 10.41
CA GLY A 169 -1.30 -15.59 11.02
C GLY A 169 -1.62 -14.72 12.23
N ARG A 170 -0.63 -14.47 13.09
CA ARG A 170 -0.76 -13.54 14.23
C ARG A 170 -1.01 -12.12 13.77
N PHE A 171 -0.30 -11.67 12.72
CA PHE A 171 -0.54 -10.36 12.12
C PHE A 171 -2.01 -10.20 11.66
N ILE A 172 -2.58 -11.23 11.00
CA ILE A 172 -3.99 -11.20 10.58
C ILE A 172 -4.95 -11.08 11.78
N GLU A 173 -4.65 -11.75 12.89
CA GLU A 173 -5.44 -11.64 14.12
C GLU A 173 -5.33 -10.23 14.72
N GLU A 174 -4.14 -9.67 14.82
CA GLU A 174 -3.88 -8.34 15.36
C GLU A 174 -4.48 -7.23 14.50
N SER A 175 -4.43 -7.39 13.16
CA SER A 175 -5.02 -6.43 12.22
C SER A 175 -6.50 -6.67 11.94
N LEU A 176 -7.13 -7.68 12.57
CA LEU A 176 -8.54 -8.06 12.37
C LEU A 176 -8.89 -8.33 10.90
N GLY A 177 -8.00 -9.02 10.19
CA GLY A 177 -8.19 -9.41 8.79
C GLY A 177 -6.99 -9.10 7.89
N ALA A 178 -7.20 -9.20 6.58
CA ALA A 178 -6.18 -8.89 5.59
C ALA A 178 -5.75 -7.42 5.67
N SER A 179 -4.45 -7.16 5.64
CA SER A 179 -3.92 -5.80 5.71
C SER A 179 -2.52 -5.68 5.12
N VAL A 180 -2.01 -4.46 4.96
CA VAL A 180 -0.62 -4.21 4.61
C VAL A 180 0.27 -4.45 5.83
N GLN A 181 1.10 -5.48 5.76
CA GLN A 181 2.01 -5.86 6.83
C GLN A 181 3.26 -4.98 6.86
N HIS A 182 3.84 -4.69 5.68
CA HIS A 182 5.01 -3.83 5.61
C HIS A 182 5.15 -3.13 4.25
N ILE A 183 5.95 -2.08 4.27
CA ILE A 183 6.42 -1.36 3.09
C ILE A 183 7.92 -1.58 2.98
N ALA A 184 8.38 -2.13 1.87
CA ALA A 184 9.81 -2.25 1.58
C ALA A 184 10.31 -1.06 0.78
N PHE A 185 11.40 -0.47 1.21
CA PHE A 185 12.04 0.66 0.55
C PHE A 185 13.25 0.21 -0.25
N ALA A 186 13.43 0.80 -1.42
CA ALA A 186 14.63 0.63 -2.23
C ALA A 186 15.74 1.58 -1.77
N SER A 187 16.99 1.10 -1.84
CA SER A 187 18.19 1.86 -1.56
C SER A 187 19.33 1.38 -2.46
N ASP A 188 20.20 2.29 -2.88
CA ASP A 188 21.39 1.94 -3.66
C ASP A 188 22.52 1.35 -2.79
N ASP A 189 22.56 1.68 -1.50
CA ASP A 189 23.46 1.12 -0.49
C ASP A 189 22.69 0.84 0.80
N LEU A 190 22.28 -0.42 0.97
CA LEU A 190 21.50 -0.86 2.13
C LEU A 190 22.22 -0.59 3.46
N PHE A 191 23.53 -0.84 3.52
CA PHE A 191 24.28 -0.68 4.77
C PHE A 191 24.49 0.79 5.13
N ALA A 192 24.71 1.66 4.14
CA ALA A 192 24.79 3.09 4.38
C ALA A 192 23.44 3.64 4.84
N THR A 193 22.35 3.21 4.21
CA THR A 193 20.98 3.59 4.60
C THR A 193 20.66 3.12 6.01
N ALA A 194 20.96 1.87 6.36
CA ALA A 194 20.76 1.34 7.70
C ALA A 194 21.52 2.16 8.75
N ARG A 195 22.80 2.43 8.54
CA ARG A 195 23.59 3.29 9.45
C ARG A 195 22.99 4.71 9.59
N ALA A 196 22.53 5.29 8.49
CA ALA A 196 21.94 6.62 8.51
C ALA A 196 20.58 6.65 9.26
N LEU A 197 19.80 5.59 9.18
CA LEU A 197 18.55 5.43 9.93
C LEU A 197 18.81 5.18 11.42
N ALA A 198 19.75 4.27 11.75
CA ALA A 198 20.16 3.99 13.12
C ALA A 198 20.66 5.26 13.84
N ALA A 199 21.48 6.08 13.17
CA ALA A 199 21.96 7.35 13.71
C ALA A 199 20.85 8.35 14.04
N ARG A 200 19.63 8.12 13.53
CA ARG A 200 18.42 8.93 13.80
C ARG A 200 17.47 8.26 14.79
N GLY A 201 17.89 7.16 15.42
CA GLY A 201 17.08 6.42 16.37
C GLY A 201 16.02 5.51 15.75
N PHE A 202 16.10 5.24 14.44
CA PHE A 202 15.23 4.24 13.82
C PHE A 202 15.67 2.84 14.29
N PRO A 203 14.77 1.99 14.78
CA PRO A 203 15.09 0.63 15.21
C PRO A 203 15.47 -0.21 13.98
N ILE A 204 16.62 -0.87 14.04
CA ILE A 204 17.14 -1.75 12.99
C ILE A 204 17.43 -3.13 13.59
#